data_95526ead7a53b004f0e6c0cb6863cb34
#
_entry.id   95526ead7a53b004f0e6c0cb6863cb34
#
_cell.length_a   1.000
_cell.length_b   1.000
_cell.length_c   1.000
_cell.angle_alpha   90.00
_cell.angle_beta   90.00
_cell.angle_gamma   90.00
#
_symmetry.space_group_name_H-M   'P 1'
#
loop_
_entity.id
_entity.type
_entity.pdbx_description
1 polymer ?
#
loop_
_entity_poly.entity_id
_entity_poly.type
_entity_poly.pdbx_seq_one_letter_code
_entity_poly.pdbx_strand_id
1 'polypeptide(L)'
;MFESKRRDKLYPTTTGELATDKQLWKINQLSTQINNLIVRIEEHGRKAYSDVYCNTMRINLPITKRDAWKAIDALQNDLELQQRRWEQCTADA
;
A
#
# COMPACT_ATOMS: atom_id res chain seq x y z
N MET A 1 -28.34 -1.15 -17.35
CA MET A 1 -28.28 -0.83 -17.14
C MET A 1 -28.20 -0.50 -16.91
N PHE A 2 -28.22 -0.61 -16.42
CA PHE A 2 -28.03 -0.14 -15.95
C PHE A 2 -27.74 0.07 -15.81
N GLU A 3 -27.66 -0.01 -15.71
CA GLU A 3 -27.49 0.31 -15.48
C GLU A 3 -26.90 0.51 -15.18
N SER A 4 -26.63 0.44 -15.16
CA SER A 4 -26.22 0.66 -14.92
C SER A 4 -26.04 1.25 -14.46
N LYS A 5 -25.78 1.49 -14.25
CA LYS A 5 -25.86 2.07 -13.65
C LYS A 5 -26.35 2.36 -12.89
N ARG A 6 -26.55 2.76 -12.36
CA ARG A 6 -27.15 3.14 -11.47
C ARG A 6 -27.33 2.45 -10.20
N ARG A 7 -27.10 1.69 -9.71
CA ARG A 7 -27.12 0.86 -8.54
C ARG A 7 -26.07 1.22 -7.55
N ASP A 8 -25.30 2.16 -7.89
CA ASP A 8 -24.33 2.81 -7.01
C ASP A 8 -24.96 3.34 -5.74
N LYS A 9 -26.23 3.57 -5.82
CA LYS A 9 -26.99 4.06 -4.68
C LYS A 9 -27.02 3.08 -3.52
N LEU A 10 -26.75 1.83 -3.80
CA LEU A 10 -26.76 0.80 -2.77
C LEU A 10 -25.48 0.79 -1.94
N TYR A 11 -24.46 1.54 -2.38
CA TYR A 11 -23.16 1.55 -1.75
C TYR A 11 -22.69 2.99 -1.54
N PRO A 12 -23.29 3.69 -0.60
CA PRO A 12 -22.98 5.11 -0.44
C PRO A 12 -21.54 5.39 -0.03
N THR A 13 -20.86 4.41 0.55
CA THR A 13 -19.47 4.57 0.95
C THR A 13 -18.47 4.21 -0.14
N THR A 14 -18.96 3.62 -1.22
CA THR A 14 -18.10 3.22 -2.33
C THR A 14 -18.57 3.93 -3.60
N THR A 15 -18.37 5.24 -3.61
CA THR A 15 -18.66 6.01 -4.81
C THR A 15 -17.53 5.81 -5.80
N GLY A 16 -17.88 5.45 -7.03
CA GLY A 16 -16.92 5.20 -8.06
C GLY A 16 -16.63 3.72 -8.22
N GLU A 17 -15.76 3.41 -9.15
CA GLU A 17 -15.42 2.03 -9.46
C GLU A 17 -14.53 1.41 -8.41
N LEU A 18 -14.72 0.11 -8.21
CA LEU A 18 -13.89 -0.64 -7.28
C LEU A 18 -12.50 -0.89 -7.88
N ALA A 19 -11.54 -1.07 -7.00
CA ALA A 19 -10.17 -1.33 -7.38
C ALA A 19 -10.09 -2.60 -8.25
N THR A 20 -9.19 -2.56 -9.23
CA THR A 20 -8.96 -3.71 -10.09
C THR A 20 -8.06 -4.72 -9.40
N ASP A 21 -8.07 -5.95 -9.91
CA ASP A 21 -7.17 -6.98 -9.41
C ASP A 21 -5.71 -6.56 -9.54
N LYS A 22 -5.37 -5.86 -10.62
CA LYS A 22 -4.01 -5.36 -10.83
C LYS A 22 -3.62 -4.36 -9.75
N GLN A 23 -4.53 -3.47 -9.37
CA GLN A 23 -4.27 -2.51 -8.32
C GLN A 23 -4.07 -3.19 -6.98
N LEU A 24 -4.93 -4.14 -6.66
CA LEU A 24 -4.83 -4.91 -5.41
C LEU A 24 -3.52 -5.70 -5.38
N TRP A 25 -3.15 -6.30 -6.49
CA TRP A 25 -1.88 -7.01 -6.61
C TRP A 25 -0.70 -6.08 -6.37
N LYS A 26 -0.74 -4.87 -6.95
CA LYS A 26 0.33 -3.89 -6.80
C LYS A 26 0.46 -3.44 -5.35
N ILE A 27 -0.66 -3.21 -4.67
CA ILE A 27 -0.65 -2.88 -3.25
C ILE A 27 0.04 -3.97 -2.45
N ASN A 28 -0.32 -5.23 -2.72
CA ASN A 28 0.25 -6.36 -2.03
C ASN A 28 1.76 -6.49 -2.30
N GLN A 29 2.17 -6.31 -3.55
CA GLN A 29 3.57 -6.35 -3.94
C GLN A 29 4.40 -5.32 -3.19
N LEU A 30 3.95 -4.08 -3.22
CA LEU A 30 4.66 -2.98 -2.56
C LEU A 30 4.72 -3.18 -1.05
N SER A 31 3.61 -3.61 -0.46
CA SER A 31 3.55 -3.87 0.98
C SER A 31 4.55 -4.95 1.38
N THR A 32 4.65 -6.01 0.58
CA THR A 32 5.58 -7.11 0.84
C THR A 32 7.02 -6.62 0.75
N GLN A 33 7.33 -5.81 -0.25
CA GLN A 33 8.68 -5.27 -0.41
C GLN A 33 9.08 -4.38 0.75
N ILE A 34 8.15 -3.54 1.21
CA ILE A 34 8.39 -2.66 2.37
C ILE A 34 8.64 -3.51 3.61
N ASN A 35 7.82 -4.51 3.83
CA ASN A 35 7.96 -5.39 5.00
C ASN A 35 9.32 -6.09 4.98
N ASN A 36 9.75 -6.58 3.82
CA ASN A 36 11.04 -7.25 3.70
C ASN A 36 12.19 -6.31 4.04
N LEU A 37 12.13 -5.06 3.62
CA LEU A 37 13.15 -4.07 3.96
C LEU A 37 13.15 -3.76 5.45
N ILE A 38 11.99 -3.62 6.05
CA ILE A 38 11.88 -3.38 7.48
C ILE A 38 12.53 -4.51 8.27
N VAL A 39 12.23 -5.74 7.90
CA VAL A 39 12.81 -6.92 8.55
C VAL A 39 14.34 -6.91 8.43
N ARG A 40 14.86 -6.61 7.24
CA ARG A 40 16.30 -6.54 7.01
C ARG A 40 16.97 -5.47 7.85
N ILE A 41 16.35 -4.29 7.92
CA ILE A 41 16.88 -3.19 8.73
C ILE A 41 16.92 -3.59 10.20
N GLU A 42 15.87 -4.24 10.68
CA GLU A 42 15.80 -4.69 12.06
C GLU A 42 16.84 -5.77 12.36
N GLU A 43 17.09 -6.64 11.40
CA GLU A 43 18.13 -7.66 11.55
C GLU A 43 19.53 -7.07 11.68
N HIS A 44 19.72 -5.84 11.17
CA HIS A 44 20.96 -5.10 11.35
C HIS A 44 21.00 -4.32 12.65
N GLY A 45 20.03 -4.53 13.52
CA GLY A 45 20.03 -3.90 14.83
C GLY A 45 19.44 -2.51 14.87
N ARG A 46 18.82 -2.08 13.80
CA ARG A 46 18.17 -0.77 13.73
C ARG A 46 16.67 -0.92 13.76
N LYS A 47 16.00 0.06 14.35
CA LYS A 47 14.55 0.06 14.36
C LYS A 47 14.03 0.56 13.02
N ALA A 48 12.99 -0.10 12.52
CA ALA A 48 12.34 0.29 11.29
C ALA A 48 10.84 0.22 11.47
N TYR A 49 10.14 1.18 10.89
CA TYR A 49 8.70 1.27 11.01
C TYR A 49 8.13 2.02 9.81
N SER A 50 6.95 1.62 9.37
CA SER A 50 6.26 2.29 8.29
C SER A 50 4.79 2.47 8.66
N ASP A 51 4.39 3.73 8.83
CA ASP A 51 2.99 4.08 9.02
C ASP A 51 2.17 3.70 7.80
N VAL A 52 2.75 3.88 6.63
CA VAL A 52 2.06 3.58 5.35
C VAL A 52 1.76 2.08 5.27
N TYR A 53 2.74 1.25 5.61
CA TYR A 53 2.55 -0.20 5.62
C TYR A 53 1.47 -0.60 6.61
N CYS A 54 1.52 -0.07 7.82
CA CYS A 54 0.55 -0.39 8.87
C CYS A 54 -0.86 0.06 8.47
N ASN A 55 -0.98 1.24 7.91
CA ASN A 55 -2.28 1.75 7.45
C ASN A 55 -2.83 0.91 6.32
N THR A 56 -1.95 0.46 5.41
CA THR A 56 -2.36 -0.40 4.31
C THR A 56 -2.91 -1.73 4.82
N MET A 57 -2.27 -2.29 5.83
CA MET A 57 -2.73 -3.56 6.40
C MET A 57 -4.08 -3.44 7.10
N ARG A 58 -4.51 -2.24 7.41
CA ARG A 58 -5.80 -1.98 8.04
C ARG A 58 -6.92 -1.66 7.05
N ILE A 59 -6.60 -1.61 5.77
CA ILE A 59 -7.60 -1.32 4.76
C ILE A 59 -8.60 -2.46 4.69
N ASN A 60 -9.88 -2.10 4.74
CA ASN A 60 -10.96 -3.06 4.59
C ASN A 60 -11.41 -3.06 3.13
N LEU A 61 -11.40 -4.22 2.53
CA LEU A 61 -11.90 -4.37 1.17
C LEU A 61 -13.42 -4.47 1.18
N PRO A 62 -14.09 -4.01 0.14
CA PRO A 62 -13.54 -3.45 -1.09
C PRO A 62 -13.16 -1.97 -0.97
N ILE A 63 -12.27 -1.51 -1.83
CA ILE A 63 -11.89 -0.10 -1.92
C ILE A 63 -12.09 0.36 -3.36
N THR A 64 -12.21 1.68 -3.55
CA THR A 64 -12.36 2.26 -4.88
C THR A 64 -11.02 2.33 -5.60
N LYS A 65 -11.07 2.49 -6.93
CA LYS A 65 -9.85 2.71 -7.73
C LYS A 65 -9.08 3.92 -7.23
N ARG A 66 -9.81 4.97 -6.85
CA ARG A 66 -9.19 6.19 -6.36
C ARG A 66 -8.39 5.94 -5.10
N ASP A 67 -9.00 5.24 -4.14
CA ASP A 67 -8.32 4.91 -2.88
C ASP A 67 -7.16 3.95 -3.11
N ALA A 68 -7.32 3.03 -4.06
CA ALA A 68 -6.24 2.11 -4.42
C ALA A 68 -5.05 2.86 -4.99
N TRP A 69 -5.28 3.85 -5.87
CA TRP A 69 -4.21 4.67 -6.41
C TRP A 69 -3.48 5.46 -5.33
N LYS A 70 -4.23 5.99 -4.37
CA LYS A 70 -3.63 6.70 -3.25
C LYS A 70 -2.75 5.77 -2.42
N ALA A 71 -3.21 4.56 -2.19
CA ALA A 71 -2.44 3.57 -1.45
C ALA A 71 -1.16 3.19 -2.20
N ILE A 72 -1.27 2.95 -3.50
CA ILE A 72 -0.11 2.61 -4.33
C ILE A 72 0.92 3.72 -4.29
N ASP A 73 0.47 4.96 -4.47
CA ASP A 73 1.35 6.12 -4.48
C ASP A 73 2.08 6.27 -3.16
N ALA A 74 1.35 6.16 -2.06
CA ALA A 74 1.93 6.25 -0.73
C ALA A 74 2.94 5.12 -0.48
N LEU A 75 2.61 3.90 -0.91
CA LEU A 75 3.49 2.75 -0.75
C LEU A 75 4.76 2.89 -1.58
N GLN A 76 4.67 3.41 -2.80
CA GLN A 76 5.84 3.62 -3.64
C GLN A 76 6.80 4.63 -3.00
N ASN A 77 6.26 5.71 -2.48
CA ASN A 77 7.07 6.73 -1.81
C ASN A 77 7.74 6.15 -0.54
N ASP A 78 7.00 5.37 0.21
CA ASP A 78 7.54 4.76 1.42
C ASP A 78 8.59 3.70 1.10
N LEU A 79 8.37 2.95 0.02
CA LEU A 79 9.35 1.94 -0.40
C LEU A 79 10.70 2.59 -0.70
N GLU A 80 10.70 3.73 -1.40
CA GLU A 80 11.93 4.46 -1.68
C GLU A 80 12.61 4.90 -0.38
N LEU A 81 11.83 5.36 0.58
CA LEU A 81 12.37 5.77 1.88
C LEU A 81 13.01 4.60 2.60
N GLN A 82 12.34 3.45 2.62
CA GLN A 82 12.87 2.26 3.28
C GLN A 82 14.13 1.75 2.57
N GLN A 83 14.18 1.85 1.25
CA GLN A 83 15.38 1.49 0.49
C GLN A 83 16.56 2.36 0.87
N ARG A 84 16.35 3.67 1.04
CA ARG A 84 17.40 4.59 1.47
C ARG A 84 17.88 4.23 2.87
N ARG A 85 16.97 3.90 3.76
CA ARG A 85 17.34 3.47 5.12
C ARG A 85 18.18 2.20 5.10
N TRP A 86 17.80 1.28 4.25
CA TRP A 86 18.56 0.03 4.10
C TRP A 86 19.96 0.31 3.57
N GLU A 87 20.06 1.17 2.56
CA GLU A 87 21.35 1.55 1.99
C GLU A 87 22.26 2.20 3.04
N GLN A 88 21.72 3.09 3.86
CA GLN A 88 22.46 3.70 4.94
C GLN A 88 22.90 2.67 5.97
N CYS A 89 22.03 1.74 6.27
CA CYS A 89 22.31 0.67 7.21
C CYS A 89 23.49 -0.18 6.75
N THR A 90 23.53 -0.51 5.46
CA THR A 90 24.61 -1.32 4.91
C THR A 90 25.89 -0.51 4.69
N ALA A 91 25.76 0.77 4.41
CA ALA A 91 26.91 1.63 4.21
C ALA A 91 27.68 1.88 5.52
N ASP A 92 26.96 1.88 6.65
CA ASP A 92 27.58 2.10 7.96
C ASP A 92 28.20 0.82 8.54
N ALA A 93 27.95 -0.30 7.89
CA ALA A 93 28.41 -1.59 8.41
C ALA A 93 29.91 -1.81 8.20
#